data_8eb35999f78454490255b32800b2cb58
#
_entry.id   8eb35999f78454490255b32800b2cb58
#
_cell.length_a   1.000
_cell.length_b   1.000
_cell.length_c   1.000
_cell.angle_alpha   90.00
_cell.angle_beta   90.00
_cell.angle_gamma   90.00
#
_symmetry.space_group_name_H-M   'P 1'
#
loop_
_entity.id
_entity.type
_entity.pdbx_description
1 polymer ?
#
loop_
_entity_poly.entity_id
_entity_poly.type
_entity_poly.pdbx_seq_one_letter_code
_entity_poly.pdbx_strand_id
1 'polypeptide(L)'
;MKLIENAQITCGFVPLDLQTQRDADWVGLQHYHHLTILFFKGAGTDGDDPVLTLQQAEDNAGTGAKALTFTEIYRKQAADVQTVAQFTRTTQAAANTYTNSDAHQQCIWAVEIDAAMLDRSLAQIAKTIR
;
A
#
# COMPACT_ATOMS: atom_id res chain seq x y z
N MET A 1 -0.68 -16.35 -18.76
CA MET A 1 -1.38 -15.08 -18.52
C MET A 1 -0.37 -13.95 -18.60
N LYS A 2 -0.64 -12.93 -19.38
CA LYS A 2 0.19 -11.73 -19.42
C LYS A 2 -0.40 -10.70 -18.45
N LEU A 3 0.40 -10.16 -17.56
CA LEU A 3 -0.07 -9.22 -16.53
C LEU A 3 -0.72 -7.98 -17.14
N ILE A 4 -0.07 -7.37 -18.14
CA ILE A 4 -0.53 -6.13 -18.78
C ILE A 4 -1.87 -6.30 -19.53
N GLU A 5 -2.19 -7.51 -19.97
CA GLU A 5 -3.46 -7.80 -20.64
C GLU A 5 -4.62 -8.00 -19.64
N ASN A 6 -4.31 -8.29 -18.38
CA ASN A 6 -5.30 -8.67 -17.36
C ASN A 6 -5.37 -7.69 -16.18
N ALA A 7 -4.46 -6.73 -16.09
CA ALA A 7 -4.41 -5.77 -15.00
C ALA A 7 -4.03 -4.38 -15.52
N GLN A 8 -4.68 -3.36 -14.97
CA GLN A 8 -4.24 -1.97 -15.16
C GLN A 8 -3.21 -1.64 -14.08
N ILE A 9 -2.06 -1.12 -14.50
CA ILE A 9 -1.01 -0.68 -13.59
C ILE A 9 -0.97 0.84 -13.60
N THR A 10 -1.02 1.44 -12.42
CA THR A 10 -0.89 2.89 -12.24
C THR A 10 0.13 3.20 -11.16
N CYS A 11 0.75 4.37 -11.24
CA CYS A 11 1.73 4.82 -10.27
C CYS A 11 1.04 5.75 -9.25
N GLY A 12 1.13 5.41 -7.96
CA GLY A 12 0.60 6.25 -6.89
C GLY A 12 1.47 7.48 -6.63
N PHE A 13 2.77 7.31 -6.61
CA PHE A 13 3.79 8.38 -6.60
C PHE A 13 5.14 7.84 -7.08
N VAL A 14 5.96 8.73 -7.60
CA VAL A 14 7.32 8.39 -8.09
C VAL A 14 8.28 8.13 -6.91
N PRO A 15 9.39 7.40 -7.14
CA PRO A 15 10.44 7.27 -6.13
C PRO A 15 10.93 8.65 -5.66
N LEU A 16 10.91 8.85 -4.35
CA LEU A 16 11.31 10.11 -3.71
C LEU A 16 11.70 9.89 -2.24
N ASP A 17 12.28 10.91 -1.64
CA ASP A 17 12.59 10.91 -0.22
C ASP A 17 11.30 11.06 0.61
N LEU A 18 11.11 10.16 1.58
CA LEU A 18 9.94 10.13 2.46
C LEU A 18 10.15 10.88 3.79
N GLN A 19 11.07 11.83 3.86
CA GLN A 19 11.23 12.68 5.06
C GLN A 19 9.95 13.44 5.41
N THR A 20 9.06 13.63 4.42
CA THR A 20 7.73 14.19 4.63
C THR A 20 6.68 13.22 4.15
N GLN A 21 5.47 13.34 4.72
CA GLN A 21 4.31 12.56 4.27
C GLN A 21 4.07 12.74 2.77
N ARG A 22 3.75 11.63 2.10
CA ARG A 22 3.36 11.61 0.69
C ARG A 22 2.01 10.92 0.53
N ASP A 23 1.10 11.61 -0.13
CA ASP A 23 -0.21 11.10 -0.47
C ASP A 23 -0.19 10.61 -1.92
N ALA A 24 -0.67 9.40 -2.14
CA ALA A 24 -0.90 8.89 -3.48
C ALA A 24 -2.25 9.37 -4.02
N ASP A 25 -2.38 9.37 -5.33
CA ASP A 25 -3.65 9.65 -5.97
C ASP A 25 -4.72 8.62 -5.60
N TRP A 26 -5.98 9.04 -5.60
CA TRP A 26 -7.11 8.16 -5.44
C TRP A 26 -7.27 7.22 -6.64
N VAL A 27 -7.52 5.95 -6.38
CA VAL A 27 -7.69 4.92 -7.41
C VAL A 27 -9.11 4.39 -7.37
N GLY A 28 -9.83 4.50 -8.48
CA GLY A 28 -11.20 4.00 -8.62
C GLY A 28 -11.26 2.49 -8.80
N LEU A 29 -12.14 1.82 -8.04
CA LEU A 29 -12.40 0.39 -8.15
C LEU A 29 -13.77 0.07 -8.77
N GLN A 30 -14.44 1.03 -9.37
CA GLN A 30 -15.81 0.86 -9.88
C GLN A 30 -15.98 -0.33 -10.85
N HIS A 31 -14.94 -0.62 -11.65
CA HIS A 31 -14.95 -1.70 -12.64
C HIS A 31 -13.96 -2.82 -12.34
N TYR A 32 -13.40 -2.83 -11.12
CA TYR A 32 -12.40 -3.80 -10.70
C TYR A 32 -12.85 -4.51 -9.42
N HIS A 33 -12.51 -5.78 -9.30
CA HIS A 33 -12.83 -6.58 -8.13
C HIS A 33 -11.70 -6.60 -7.12
N HIS A 34 -10.50 -6.26 -7.55
CA HIS A 34 -9.30 -6.44 -6.75
C HIS A 34 -8.26 -5.35 -7.05
N LEU A 35 -7.55 -4.93 -6.01
CA LEU A 35 -6.41 -4.02 -6.10
C LEU A 35 -5.25 -4.59 -5.31
N THR A 36 -4.10 -4.71 -5.95
CA THR A 36 -2.83 -4.95 -5.25
C THR A 36 -2.07 -3.64 -5.14
N ILE A 37 -1.76 -3.23 -3.93
CA ILE A 37 -0.92 -2.06 -3.65
C ILE A 37 0.49 -2.55 -3.38
N LEU A 38 1.44 -2.17 -4.24
CA LEU A 38 2.85 -2.44 -4.03
C LEU A 38 3.55 -1.18 -3.53
N PHE A 39 4.28 -1.33 -2.44
CA PHE A 39 5.16 -0.31 -1.91
C PHE A 39 6.59 -0.83 -1.93
N PHE A 40 7.46 -0.13 -2.65
CA PHE A 40 8.87 -0.46 -2.74
C PHE A 40 9.72 0.66 -2.14
N LYS A 41 10.59 0.29 -1.20
CA LYS A 41 11.43 1.22 -0.47
C LYS A 41 12.89 0.77 -0.51
N GLY A 42 13.79 1.71 -0.77
CA GLY A 42 15.23 1.52 -0.56
C GLY A 42 15.61 1.52 0.93
N ALA A 43 16.88 1.33 1.21
CA ALA A 43 17.40 1.49 2.55
C ALA A 43 17.21 2.93 3.06
N GLY A 44 16.90 3.06 4.33
CA GLY A 44 16.73 4.34 5.03
C GLY A 44 17.59 4.42 6.28
N THR A 45 17.25 5.34 7.17
CA THR A 45 17.92 5.54 8.45
C THR A 45 17.16 4.84 9.56
N ASP A 46 17.85 4.21 10.49
CA ASP A 46 17.22 3.63 11.69
C ASP A 46 16.44 4.70 12.46
N GLY A 47 15.22 4.33 12.85
CA GLY A 47 14.31 5.19 13.59
C GLY A 47 13.38 6.04 12.72
N ASP A 48 13.63 6.14 11.42
CA ASP A 48 12.75 6.81 10.46
C ASP A 48 11.78 5.80 9.84
N ASP A 49 10.98 5.17 10.67
CA ASP A 49 10.13 4.04 10.29
C ASP A 49 8.99 4.47 9.36
N PRO A 50 8.87 3.88 8.16
CA PRO A 50 7.78 4.22 7.26
C PRO A 50 6.44 3.68 7.79
N VAL A 51 5.40 4.49 7.65
CA VAL A 51 4.01 4.11 7.98
C VAL A 51 3.17 4.13 6.72
N LEU A 52 2.68 2.97 6.32
CA LEU A 52 1.68 2.84 5.27
C LEU A 52 0.29 3.08 5.86
N THR A 53 -0.47 4.02 5.30
CA THR A 53 -1.86 4.29 5.71
C THR A 53 -2.79 4.14 4.53
N LEU A 54 -3.90 3.41 4.71
CA LEU A 54 -4.93 3.23 3.70
C LEU A 54 -6.20 4.00 4.06
N GLN A 55 -6.81 4.60 3.05
CA GLN A 55 -8.09 5.30 3.15
C GLN A 55 -8.99 4.93 1.98
N GLN A 56 -10.28 5.09 2.18
CA GLN A 56 -11.33 4.96 1.17
C GLN A 56 -12.14 6.25 1.10
N ALA A 57 -12.71 6.57 -0.07
CA ALA A 57 -13.49 7.77 -0.30
C ALA A 57 -14.58 7.57 -1.35
N GLU A 58 -15.51 8.50 -1.43
CA GLU A 58 -16.62 8.46 -2.38
C GLU A 58 -16.20 8.79 -3.81
N ASP A 59 -15.20 9.64 -3.96
CA ASP A 59 -14.71 10.12 -5.26
C ASP A 59 -13.18 10.30 -5.27
N ASN A 60 -12.66 10.68 -6.42
CA ASN A 60 -11.24 10.92 -6.62
C ASN A 60 -10.73 12.26 -6.04
N ALA A 61 -11.61 13.06 -5.46
CA ALA A 61 -11.24 14.25 -4.69
C ALA A 61 -11.11 13.96 -3.19
N GLY A 62 -11.42 12.72 -2.76
CA GLY A 62 -11.34 12.31 -1.38
C GLY A 62 -12.55 12.70 -0.54
N THR A 63 -13.71 12.94 -1.17
CA THR A 63 -14.95 13.27 -0.44
C THR A 63 -15.33 12.11 0.49
N GLY A 64 -15.68 12.43 1.75
CA GLY A 64 -16.06 11.42 2.74
C GLY A 64 -14.93 10.46 3.11
N ALA A 65 -13.67 10.86 2.97
CA ALA A 65 -12.52 9.99 3.24
C ALA A 65 -12.55 9.43 4.65
N LYS A 66 -12.33 8.12 4.77
CA LYS A 66 -12.23 7.41 6.04
C LYS A 66 -11.24 6.25 5.98
N ALA A 67 -10.91 5.70 7.14
CA ALA A 67 -9.97 4.58 7.24
C ALA A 67 -10.45 3.35 6.43
N LEU A 68 -9.52 2.69 5.74
CA LEU A 68 -9.70 1.37 5.17
C LEU A 68 -8.82 0.40 5.95
N THR A 69 -9.43 -0.45 6.76
CA THR A 69 -8.70 -1.38 7.62
C THR A 69 -8.31 -2.64 6.86
N PHE A 70 -7.15 -3.18 7.21
CA PHE A 70 -6.64 -4.45 6.70
C PHE A 70 -5.97 -5.25 7.81
N THR A 71 -5.86 -6.56 7.63
CA THR A 71 -5.33 -7.49 8.64
C THR A 71 -4.10 -8.25 8.16
N GLU A 72 -3.76 -8.12 6.88
CA GLU A 72 -2.67 -8.87 6.25
C GLU A 72 -1.82 -7.98 5.37
N ILE A 73 -0.53 -8.20 5.41
CA ILE A 73 0.44 -7.61 4.50
C ILE A 73 1.46 -8.68 4.11
N TYR A 74 1.81 -8.72 2.83
CA TYR A 74 2.88 -9.57 2.32
C TYR A 74 4.14 -8.74 2.17
N ARG A 75 5.25 -9.22 2.67
CA ARG A 75 6.50 -8.45 2.65
C ARG A 75 7.71 -9.27 2.25
N LYS A 76 8.60 -8.63 1.54
CA LYS A 76 10.01 -9.00 1.42
C LYS A 76 10.80 -7.87 2.06
N GLN A 77 11.71 -8.21 2.97
CA GLN A 77 12.49 -7.21 3.68
C GLN A 77 13.84 -7.77 4.11
N ALA A 78 14.90 -7.07 3.78
CA ALA A 78 16.28 -7.40 4.12
C ALA A 78 17.19 -6.21 3.86
N ALA A 79 18.43 -6.26 4.32
CA ALA A 79 19.48 -5.31 3.91
C ALA A 79 19.66 -5.29 2.39
N ASP A 80 19.52 -6.47 1.75
CA ASP A 80 19.43 -6.62 0.29
C ASP A 80 18.20 -7.46 -0.04
N VAL A 81 17.14 -6.82 -0.55
CA VAL A 81 15.86 -7.45 -0.84
C VAL A 81 15.95 -8.48 -1.98
N GLN A 82 16.99 -8.43 -2.80
CA GLN A 82 17.23 -9.42 -3.85
C GLN A 82 17.51 -10.82 -3.26
N THR A 83 17.99 -10.90 -2.03
CA THR A 83 18.26 -12.16 -1.34
C THR A 83 16.99 -12.86 -0.83
N VAL A 84 15.84 -12.17 -0.84
CA VAL A 84 14.56 -12.71 -0.37
C VAL A 84 13.76 -13.27 -1.52
N ALA A 85 13.68 -14.61 -1.60
CA ALA A 85 13.02 -15.30 -2.72
C ALA A 85 11.49 -15.16 -2.70
N GLN A 86 10.86 -15.17 -1.52
CA GLN A 86 9.41 -15.25 -1.37
C GLN A 86 8.88 -14.15 -0.42
N PHE A 87 7.62 -13.77 -0.63
CA PHE A 87 6.91 -12.93 0.31
C PHE A 87 6.60 -13.70 1.61
N THR A 88 6.74 -13.02 2.73
CA THR A 88 6.27 -13.50 4.03
C THR A 88 4.95 -12.82 4.35
N ARG A 89 3.93 -13.60 4.67
CA ARG A 89 2.64 -13.08 5.15
C ARG A 89 2.79 -12.64 6.60
N THR A 90 2.38 -11.41 6.89
CA THR A 90 2.30 -10.85 8.24
C THR A 90 0.87 -10.46 8.53
N THR A 91 0.37 -10.83 9.72
CA THR A 91 -0.97 -10.49 10.17
C THR A 91 -0.93 -9.43 11.26
N GLN A 92 -1.98 -8.62 11.34
CA GLN A 92 -2.16 -7.63 12.39
C GLN A 92 -3.63 -7.56 12.82
N ALA A 93 -3.91 -6.96 13.98
CA ALA A 93 -5.27 -6.55 14.31
C ALA A 93 -5.77 -5.55 13.26
N ALA A 94 -7.08 -5.54 12.99
CA ALA A 94 -7.65 -4.65 11.98
C ALA A 94 -7.27 -3.20 12.23
N ALA A 95 -6.48 -2.63 11.33
CA ALA A 95 -6.00 -1.26 11.37
C ALA A 95 -5.83 -0.75 9.95
N ASN A 96 -5.90 0.55 9.76
CA ASN A 96 -5.64 1.17 8.46
C ASN A 96 -4.16 1.56 8.26
N THR A 97 -3.31 1.23 9.22
CA THR A 97 -1.88 1.53 9.20
C THR A 97 -1.05 0.27 9.35
N TYR A 98 0.14 0.30 8.75
CA TYR A 98 1.19 -0.68 8.99
C TYR A 98 2.51 0.06 9.16
N THR A 99 3.23 -0.25 10.24
CA THR A 99 4.55 0.31 10.55
C THR A 99 5.55 -0.81 10.67
N ASN A 100 6.74 -0.59 10.15
CA ASN A 100 7.86 -1.53 10.31
C ASN A 100 9.07 -0.80 10.88
N SER A 101 9.61 -1.34 11.97
CA SER A 101 10.73 -0.76 12.72
C SER A 101 12.12 -0.98 12.11
N ASP A 102 12.21 -1.54 10.91
CA ASP A 102 13.49 -1.80 10.23
C ASP A 102 13.70 -0.83 9.05
N ALA A 103 13.65 0.46 9.30
CA ALA A 103 13.74 1.51 8.28
C ALA A 103 15.03 1.44 7.45
N HIS A 104 16.12 0.93 8.04
CA HIS A 104 17.41 0.76 7.36
C HIS A 104 17.39 -0.33 6.29
N GLN A 105 16.42 -1.21 6.29
CA GLN A 105 16.29 -2.30 5.32
C GLN A 105 15.55 -1.87 4.06
N GLN A 106 15.87 -2.51 2.94
CA GLN A 106 15.05 -2.46 1.74
C GLN A 106 13.80 -3.30 1.93
N CYS A 107 12.68 -2.87 1.38
CA CYS A 107 11.45 -3.66 1.46
C CYS A 107 10.58 -3.56 0.21
N ILE A 108 9.82 -4.62 -0.03
CA ILE A 108 8.67 -4.63 -0.91
C ILE A 108 7.48 -5.09 -0.07
N TRP A 109 6.48 -4.24 0.07
CA TRP A 109 5.22 -4.59 0.72
C TRP A 109 4.11 -4.71 -0.31
N ALA A 110 3.25 -5.70 -0.15
CA ALA A 110 2.05 -5.89 -0.94
C ALA A 110 0.83 -5.99 -0.03
N VAL A 111 -0.16 -5.15 -0.29
CA VAL A 111 -1.48 -5.22 0.35
C VAL A 111 -2.51 -5.56 -0.70
N GLU A 112 -3.29 -6.60 -0.44
CA GLU A 112 -4.33 -7.08 -1.32
C GLU A 112 -5.69 -6.56 -0.83
N ILE A 113 -6.40 -5.85 -1.68
CA ILE A 113 -7.70 -5.25 -1.36
C ILE A 113 -8.75 -5.78 -2.32
N ASP A 114 -9.78 -6.44 -1.77
CA ASP A 114 -11.00 -6.74 -2.50
C ASP A 114 -11.94 -5.54 -2.50
N ALA A 115 -12.62 -5.29 -3.62
CA ALA A 115 -13.61 -4.23 -3.69
C ALA A 115 -14.73 -4.39 -2.65
N ALA A 116 -15.02 -5.62 -2.23
CA ALA A 116 -15.98 -5.93 -1.17
C ALA A 116 -15.55 -5.44 0.23
N MET A 117 -14.27 -5.11 0.43
CA MET A 117 -13.77 -4.54 1.69
C MET A 117 -14.12 -3.06 1.84
N LEU A 118 -14.44 -2.38 0.74
CA LEU A 118 -14.88 -0.98 0.77
C LEU A 118 -16.33 -0.89 1.22
N ASP A 119 -16.69 0.22 1.84
CA ASP A 119 -18.09 0.53 2.09
C ASP A 119 -18.83 0.71 0.77
N ARG A 120 -20.12 0.34 0.74
CA ARG A 120 -20.94 0.34 -0.47
C ARG A 120 -21.02 1.69 -1.19
N SER A 121 -20.91 2.78 -0.44
CA SER A 121 -20.91 4.15 -0.98
C SER A 121 -19.54 4.62 -1.43
N LEU A 122 -18.46 3.86 -1.16
CA LEU A 122 -17.07 4.27 -1.37
C LEU A 122 -16.45 3.39 -2.44
N ALA A 123 -15.92 4.01 -3.49
CA ALA A 123 -15.36 3.31 -4.65
C ALA A 123 -13.91 3.69 -4.93
N GLN A 124 -13.29 4.50 -4.07
CA GLN A 124 -11.92 5.00 -4.25
C GLN A 124 -11.03 4.56 -3.09
N ILE A 125 -9.79 4.24 -3.40
CA ILE A 125 -8.77 3.94 -2.42
C ILE A 125 -7.59 4.90 -2.61
N ALA A 126 -7.09 5.44 -1.52
CA ALA A 126 -5.79 6.11 -1.49
C ALA A 126 -4.91 5.54 -0.40
N LYS A 127 -3.61 5.69 -0.60
CA LYS A 127 -2.61 5.39 0.42
C LYS A 127 -1.79 6.62 0.74
N THR A 128 -1.50 6.79 2.01
CA THR A 128 -0.54 7.78 2.52
C THR A 128 0.66 7.04 3.08
N ILE A 129 1.86 7.55 2.82
CA ILE A 129 3.09 7.02 3.41
C ILE A 129 3.83 8.17 4.09
N ARG A 130 4.30 7.88 5.27
CA ARG A 130 5.14 8.76 6.08
C ARG A 130 6.53 8.22 6.22
#